data_18fd9c3e63b46f179b39daf0fa52ae58
#
_entry.id   18fd9c3e63b46f179b39daf0fa52ae58
#
_cell.length_a   1.000
_cell.length_b   1.000
_cell.length_c   1.000
_cell.angle_alpha   90.00
_cell.angle_beta   90.00
_cell.angle_gamma   90.00
#
_symmetry.space_group_name_H-M   'P 1'
#
loop_
_entity.id
_entity.type
_entity.pdbx_description
1 polymer ?
#
loop_
_entity_poly.entity_id
_entity_poly.type
_entity_poly.pdbx_seq_one_letter_code
_entity_poly.pdbx_strand_id
1 'polypeptide(L)'
;MRLFAAVLPPEDVIGALDAEVGGLRALGGGDGLRWTERAGWHFTLAFYGEVDDDTVPELTARLGRAAARTEPFPLALSGGGQFGRGRALWTGASGDLHTMRLLAERSEAAGRKAGIEMDEHRRYKAHLTVARSRDAVDVRPYLAALDDFRSRTWIVEELVLVRSHLPRSGVPGEQPRYEAVARRALGAAG
;
A
#
# COMPACT_ATOMS: atom_id res chain seq x y z
N MET A 1 -0.35 6.27 -17.90
CA MET A 1 -0.30 5.10 -16.96
C MET A 1 -0.82 5.51 -15.60
N ARG A 2 -1.62 4.67 -14.99
CA ARG A 2 -2.07 4.87 -13.61
C ARG A 2 -1.01 4.33 -12.64
N LEU A 3 -0.37 5.22 -11.87
CA LEU A 3 0.83 4.89 -11.08
C LEU A 3 0.68 5.22 -9.61
N PHE A 4 1.38 4.46 -8.78
CA PHE A 4 1.60 4.76 -7.36
C PHE A 4 2.96 4.21 -6.91
N ALA A 5 3.53 4.82 -5.87
CA ALA A 5 4.72 4.30 -5.20
C ALA A 5 4.30 3.47 -3.99
N ALA A 6 4.99 2.37 -3.74
CA ALA A 6 4.62 1.42 -2.70
C ALA A 6 5.80 0.75 -2.03
N VAL A 7 5.54 0.24 -0.82
CA VAL A 7 6.36 -0.76 -0.14
C VAL A 7 5.63 -2.10 -0.25
N LEU A 8 6.33 -3.12 -0.70
CA LEU A 8 5.80 -4.48 -0.83
C LEU A 8 6.37 -5.36 0.27
N PRO A 9 5.52 -5.98 1.12
CA PRO A 9 6.01 -6.93 2.11
C PRO A 9 6.63 -8.17 1.45
N PRO A 10 7.61 -8.83 2.10
CA PRO A 10 8.18 -10.05 1.57
C PRO A 10 7.19 -11.21 1.60
N GLU A 11 7.46 -12.24 0.82
CA GLU A 11 6.53 -13.34 0.57
C GLU A 11 6.09 -14.08 1.83
N ASP A 12 6.96 -14.29 2.81
CA ASP A 12 6.60 -14.95 4.06
C ASP A 12 5.69 -14.08 4.95
N VAL A 13 5.87 -12.76 4.91
CA VAL A 13 4.98 -11.81 5.62
C VAL A 13 3.61 -11.80 4.94
N ILE A 14 3.59 -11.82 3.60
CA ILE A 14 2.35 -11.96 2.82
C ILE A 14 1.63 -13.27 3.20
N GLY A 15 2.37 -14.38 3.35
CA GLY A 15 1.81 -15.66 3.78
C GLY A 15 1.18 -15.60 5.16
N ALA A 16 1.80 -14.89 6.11
CA ALA A 16 1.23 -14.69 7.44
C ALA A 16 -0.07 -13.88 7.38
N LEU A 17 -0.12 -12.85 6.56
CA LEU A 17 -1.33 -12.05 6.35
C LEU A 17 -2.42 -12.87 5.65
N ASP A 18 -2.06 -13.70 4.70
CA ASP A 18 -3.00 -14.57 3.99
C ASP A 18 -3.72 -15.53 4.95
N ALA A 19 -2.99 -16.12 5.88
CA ALA A 19 -3.56 -16.95 6.94
C ALA A 19 -4.52 -16.16 7.83
N GLU A 20 -4.13 -14.94 8.23
CA GLU A 20 -4.99 -14.07 9.04
C GLU A 20 -6.26 -13.66 8.29
N VAL A 21 -6.16 -13.25 7.04
CA VAL A 21 -7.31 -12.91 6.19
C VAL A 21 -8.22 -14.10 6.00
N GLY A 22 -7.68 -15.31 5.84
CA GLY A 22 -8.46 -16.54 5.81
C GLY A 22 -9.34 -16.71 7.05
N GLY A 23 -8.79 -16.43 8.22
CA GLY A 23 -9.54 -16.43 9.48
C GLY A 23 -10.61 -15.36 9.54
N LEU A 24 -10.32 -14.16 9.04
CA LEU A 24 -11.31 -13.07 8.98
C LEU A 24 -12.50 -13.43 8.07
N ARG A 25 -12.23 -13.99 6.91
CA ARG A 25 -13.25 -14.39 5.96
C ARG A 25 -14.16 -15.49 6.55
N ALA A 26 -13.61 -16.35 7.39
CA ALA A 26 -14.35 -17.42 8.05
C ALA A 26 -15.30 -16.89 9.14
N LEU A 27 -15.13 -15.66 9.65
CA LEU A 27 -16.03 -15.08 10.65
C LEU A 27 -17.44 -14.83 10.10
N GLY A 28 -17.57 -14.65 8.79
CA GLY A 28 -18.86 -14.32 8.16
C GLY A 28 -19.33 -12.89 8.48
N GLY A 29 -20.52 -12.53 8.02
CA GLY A 29 -21.12 -11.21 8.27
C GLY A 29 -20.52 -10.07 7.43
N GLY A 30 -19.62 -10.36 6.52
CA GLY A 30 -18.98 -9.38 5.63
C GLY A 30 -19.62 -9.32 4.25
N ASP A 31 -20.93 -9.40 4.16
CA ASP A 31 -21.68 -9.43 2.90
C ASP A 31 -21.43 -8.16 2.12
N GLY A 32 -20.89 -7.58 1.62
CA GLY A 32 -20.53 -6.33 0.96
C GLY A 32 -19.04 -6.07 0.94
N LEU A 33 -18.26 -6.84 1.68
CA LEU A 33 -16.81 -6.73 1.63
C LEU A 33 -16.25 -7.49 0.43
N ARG A 34 -15.44 -6.80 -0.34
CA ARG A 34 -14.62 -7.41 -1.39
C ARG A 34 -13.20 -7.53 -0.88
N TRP A 35 -12.75 -8.75 -0.70
CA TRP A 35 -11.42 -9.03 -0.19
C TRP A 35 -10.38 -8.79 -1.29
N THR A 36 -9.37 -8.00 -0.97
CA THR A 36 -8.25 -7.73 -1.88
C THR A 36 -7.47 -9.01 -2.10
N GLU A 37 -7.17 -9.33 -3.36
CA GLU A 37 -6.33 -10.48 -3.69
C GLU A 37 -4.91 -10.27 -3.18
N ARG A 38 -4.28 -11.39 -2.82
CA ARG A 38 -2.90 -11.42 -2.30
C ARG A 38 -1.92 -10.61 -3.15
N ALA A 39 -2.01 -10.70 -4.48
CA ALA A 39 -1.15 -9.96 -5.41
C ALA A 39 -1.33 -8.44 -5.33
N GLY A 40 -2.42 -7.96 -4.73
CA GLY A 40 -2.70 -6.53 -4.55
C GLY A 40 -2.31 -5.96 -3.19
N TRP A 41 -1.72 -6.75 -2.31
CA TRP A 41 -1.36 -6.28 -0.97
C TRP A 41 -0.08 -5.45 -0.99
N HIS A 42 -0.19 -4.20 -0.57
CA HIS A 42 0.92 -3.25 -0.54
C HIS A 42 0.61 -2.10 0.43
N PHE A 43 1.66 -1.40 0.84
CA PHE A 43 1.54 -0.09 1.47
C PHE A 43 1.72 0.98 0.41
N THR A 44 0.71 1.78 0.14
CA THR A 44 0.86 2.93 -0.76
C THR A 44 1.66 4.02 -0.07
N LEU A 45 2.70 4.53 -0.73
CA LEU A 45 3.47 5.69 -0.28
C LEU A 45 2.90 6.98 -0.85
N ALA A 46 2.61 6.99 -2.15
CA ALA A 46 2.06 8.13 -2.86
C ALA A 46 1.29 7.66 -4.08
N PHE A 47 0.13 8.24 -4.32
CA PHE A 47 -0.70 7.94 -5.47
C PHE A 47 -0.59 9.06 -6.49
N TYR A 48 -0.21 8.74 -7.72
CA TYR A 48 0.01 9.72 -8.78
C TYR A 48 -1.15 9.84 -9.77
N GLY A 49 -2.05 8.87 -9.79
CA GLY A 49 -3.13 8.82 -10.77
C GLY A 49 -2.62 8.55 -12.18
N GLU A 50 -3.32 9.07 -13.17
CA GLU A 50 -2.89 8.98 -14.56
C GLU A 50 -1.69 9.88 -14.81
N VAL A 51 -0.61 9.30 -15.26
CA VAL A 51 0.66 9.97 -15.54
C VAL A 51 0.99 9.81 -17.02
N ASP A 52 1.29 10.92 -17.68
CA ASP A 52 1.72 10.92 -19.08
C ASP A 52 3.02 10.12 -19.24
N ASP A 53 3.12 9.37 -20.32
CA ASP A 53 4.30 8.54 -20.58
C ASP A 53 5.60 9.36 -20.59
N ASP A 54 5.54 10.60 -21.05
CA ASP A 54 6.69 11.52 -21.07
C ASP A 54 7.15 11.95 -19.67
N THR A 55 6.28 11.87 -18.67
CA THR A 55 6.57 12.25 -17.28
C THR A 55 7.17 11.07 -16.49
N VAL A 56 6.92 9.84 -16.90
CA VAL A 56 7.35 8.63 -16.16
C VAL A 56 8.87 8.58 -15.92
N PRO A 57 9.75 8.90 -16.90
CA PRO A 57 11.19 8.91 -16.65
C PRO A 57 11.62 9.89 -15.56
N GLU A 58 11.07 11.09 -15.54
CA GLU A 58 11.37 12.10 -14.52
C GLU A 58 10.88 11.68 -13.14
N LEU A 59 9.67 11.17 -13.05
CA LEU A 59 9.12 10.63 -11.80
C LEU A 59 10.02 9.50 -11.27
N THR A 60 10.40 8.57 -12.13
CA THR A 60 11.25 7.43 -11.77
C THR A 60 12.62 7.89 -11.24
N ALA A 61 13.24 8.87 -11.89
CA ALA A 61 14.51 9.44 -11.46
C ALA A 61 14.39 10.13 -10.10
N ARG A 62 13.33 10.88 -9.88
CA ARG A 62 13.09 11.57 -8.60
C ARG A 62 12.80 10.58 -7.47
N LEU A 63 12.06 9.50 -7.74
CA LEU A 63 11.87 8.42 -6.77
C LEU A 63 13.20 7.73 -6.45
N GLY A 64 14.08 7.55 -7.42
CA GLY A 64 15.43 7.02 -7.17
C GLY A 64 16.22 7.89 -6.20
N ARG A 65 16.17 9.20 -6.35
CA ARG A 65 16.80 10.14 -5.42
C ARG A 65 16.16 10.10 -4.03
N ALA A 66 14.84 10.02 -3.95
CA ALA A 66 14.12 9.89 -2.69
C ALA A 66 14.52 8.62 -1.95
N ALA A 67 14.59 7.51 -2.66
CA ALA A 67 15.01 6.22 -2.11
C ALA A 67 16.47 6.25 -1.62
N ALA A 68 17.38 6.82 -2.41
CA ALA A 68 18.79 6.93 -2.06
C ALA A 68 19.02 7.71 -0.77
N ARG A 69 18.18 8.70 -0.48
CA ARG A 69 18.28 9.52 0.74
C ARG A 69 17.56 8.91 1.96
N THR A 70 16.92 7.77 1.80
CA THR A 70 16.18 7.11 2.87
C THR A 70 16.88 5.80 3.20
N GLU A 71 17.34 5.65 4.46
CA GLU A 71 17.98 4.41 4.89
C GLU A 71 16.98 3.26 4.94
N PRO A 72 17.40 2.01 4.67
CA PRO A 72 16.59 0.84 4.96
C PRO A 72 16.09 0.86 6.41
N PHE A 73 14.89 0.39 6.67
CA PHE A 73 14.28 0.49 7.98
C PHE A 73 13.41 -0.72 8.32
N PRO A 74 13.27 -1.05 9.62
CA PRO A 74 12.43 -2.17 10.04
C PRO A 74 10.95 -1.81 10.00
N LEU A 75 10.14 -2.76 9.55
CA LEU A 75 8.69 -2.68 9.51
C LEU A 75 8.07 -4.04 9.82
N ALA A 76 6.89 -4.05 10.39
CA ALA A 76 6.08 -5.25 10.59
C ALA A 76 4.61 -4.92 10.36
N LEU A 77 3.81 -5.89 9.94
CA LEU A 77 2.36 -5.77 9.95
C LEU A 77 1.88 -5.80 11.41
N SER A 78 0.93 -4.96 11.76
CA SER A 78 0.49 -4.81 13.13
C SER A 78 -0.92 -4.28 13.22
N GLY A 79 -1.80 -5.04 13.86
CA GLY A 79 -3.15 -4.61 14.17
C GLY A 79 -4.01 -4.37 12.92
N GLY A 80 -5.09 -3.64 13.11
CA GLY A 80 -6.00 -3.29 12.03
C GLY A 80 -6.73 -1.98 12.27
N GLY A 81 -7.41 -1.52 11.24
CA GLY A 81 -8.21 -0.31 11.28
C GLY A 81 -9.16 -0.27 10.10
N GLN A 82 -9.89 0.84 10.01
CA GLN A 82 -10.85 1.04 8.94
C GLN A 82 -10.93 2.52 8.55
N PHE A 83 -11.39 2.78 7.33
CA PHE A 83 -11.76 4.10 6.87
C PHE A 83 -13.20 4.07 6.32
N GLY A 84 -13.86 5.22 6.36
CA GLY A 84 -15.16 5.40 5.72
C GLY A 84 -16.27 4.50 6.28
N ARG A 85 -16.31 4.28 7.58
CA ARG A 85 -17.32 3.42 8.24
C ARG A 85 -17.30 1.98 7.71
N GLY A 86 -16.10 1.40 7.61
CA GLY A 86 -15.91 0.03 7.14
C GLY A 86 -15.80 -0.11 5.62
N ARG A 87 -15.79 0.98 4.86
CA ARG A 87 -15.58 0.91 3.41
C ARG A 87 -14.17 0.48 3.01
N ALA A 88 -13.21 0.62 3.91
CA ALA A 88 -11.88 0.08 3.76
C ALA A 88 -11.44 -0.55 5.07
N LEU A 89 -11.12 -1.83 5.04
CA LEU A 89 -10.54 -2.58 6.16
C LEU A 89 -9.07 -2.81 5.87
N TRP A 90 -8.19 -2.55 6.82
CA TRP A 90 -6.75 -2.63 6.61
C TRP A 90 -6.00 -3.15 7.84
N THR A 91 -4.81 -3.71 7.61
CA THR A 91 -3.82 -3.94 8.66
C THR A 91 -2.83 -2.79 8.69
N GLY A 92 -2.38 -2.42 9.87
CA GLY A 92 -1.42 -1.34 10.07
C GLY A 92 0.02 -1.84 10.10
N ALA A 93 0.90 -0.99 10.60
CA ALA A 93 2.33 -1.29 10.70
C ALA A 93 2.89 -0.87 12.05
N SER A 94 3.97 -1.55 12.45
CA SER A 94 4.83 -1.17 13.54
C SER A 94 6.30 -1.19 13.07
N GLY A 95 7.20 -0.68 13.89
CA GLY A 95 8.60 -0.54 13.56
C GLY A 95 8.98 0.92 13.39
N ASP A 96 9.83 1.24 12.44
CA ASP A 96 10.26 2.62 12.19
C ASP A 96 9.24 3.39 11.33
N LEU A 97 8.14 3.78 11.96
CA LEU A 97 7.07 4.52 11.30
C LEU A 97 7.49 5.95 10.92
N HIS A 98 8.49 6.50 11.59
CA HIS A 98 9.04 7.81 11.23
C HIS A 98 9.70 7.77 9.85
N THR A 99 10.56 6.80 9.61
CA THR A 99 11.22 6.64 8.31
C THR A 99 10.21 6.26 7.21
N MET A 100 9.21 5.43 7.53
CA MET A 100 8.14 5.12 6.59
C MET A 100 7.40 6.38 6.15
N ARG A 101 7.08 7.27 7.08
CA ARG A 101 6.43 8.55 6.78
C ARG A 101 7.32 9.46 5.94
N LEU A 102 8.63 9.53 6.26
CA LEU A 102 9.58 10.30 5.46
C LEU A 102 9.64 9.78 4.03
N LEU A 103 9.66 8.47 3.83
CA LEU A 103 9.65 7.87 2.51
C LEU A 103 8.38 8.24 1.74
N ALA A 104 7.22 8.21 2.39
CA ALA A 104 5.95 8.62 1.80
C ALA A 104 5.96 10.10 1.40
N GLU A 105 6.41 10.98 2.29
CA GLU A 105 6.50 12.43 2.02
C GLU A 105 7.47 12.73 0.86
N ARG A 106 8.60 12.04 0.81
CA ARG A 106 9.57 12.16 -0.28
C ARG A 106 9.03 11.65 -1.60
N SER A 107 8.22 10.59 -1.56
CA SER A 107 7.54 10.05 -2.74
C SER A 107 6.49 11.02 -3.28
N GLU A 108 5.73 11.68 -2.42
CA GLU A 108 4.82 12.75 -2.81
C GLU A 108 5.56 13.94 -3.41
N ALA A 109 6.63 14.38 -2.76
CA ALA A 109 7.44 15.49 -3.26
C ALA A 109 8.05 15.18 -4.63
N ALA A 110 8.45 13.92 -4.87
CA ALA A 110 8.92 13.47 -6.18
C ALA A 110 7.85 13.66 -7.26
N GLY A 111 6.59 13.33 -6.95
CA GLY A 111 5.46 13.54 -7.85
C GLY A 111 5.25 15.01 -8.18
N ARG A 112 5.20 15.87 -7.17
CA ARG A 112 5.03 17.32 -7.36
C ARG A 112 6.15 17.91 -8.20
N LYS A 113 7.39 17.55 -7.91
CA LYS A 113 8.56 18.03 -8.65
C LYS A 113 8.63 17.52 -10.09
N ALA A 114 7.99 16.38 -10.36
CA ALA A 114 7.84 15.87 -11.72
C ALA A 114 6.68 16.55 -12.48
N GLY A 115 5.96 17.48 -11.84
CA GLY A 115 4.86 18.20 -12.45
C GLY A 115 3.50 17.51 -12.31
N ILE A 116 3.41 16.49 -11.47
CA ILE A 116 2.14 15.80 -11.22
C ILE A 116 1.36 16.54 -10.16
N GLU A 117 0.09 16.81 -10.45
CA GLU A 117 -0.83 17.36 -9.48
C GLU A 117 -1.13 16.32 -8.39
N MET A 118 -0.84 16.66 -7.15
CA MET A 118 -1.04 15.79 -6.00
C MET A 118 -2.14 16.35 -5.12
N ASP A 119 -2.93 15.47 -4.51
CA ASP A 119 -3.92 15.87 -3.53
C ASP A 119 -3.30 16.63 -2.37
N GLU A 120 -4.13 17.40 -1.65
CA GLU A 120 -3.69 18.14 -0.48
C GLU A 120 -3.01 17.23 0.54
N HIS A 121 -1.99 17.78 1.17
CA HIS A 121 -1.20 17.08 2.16
C HIS A 121 -2.05 16.61 3.34
N ARG A 122 -2.22 15.31 3.48
CA ARG A 122 -2.78 14.64 4.66
C ARG A 122 -1.66 13.97 5.43
N ARG A 123 -1.82 13.90 6.73
CA ARG A 123 -0.88 13.13 7.54
C ARG A 123 -0.86 11.68 7.09
N TYR A 124 0.31 11.20 6.68
CA TYR A 124 0.47 9.83 6.21
C TYR A 124 0.18 8.82 7.31
N LYS A 125 -0.58 7.80 6.99
CA LYS A 125 -0.84 6.66 7.86
C LYS A 125 -0.55 5.37 7.11
N ALA A 126 0.43 4.60 7.60
CA ALA A 126 0.78 3.33 6.98
C ALA A 126 -0.37 2.33 7.16
N HIS A 127 -0.91 1.85 6.05
CA HIS A 127 -1.96 0.84 6.06
C HIS A 127 -1.90 0.00 4.79
N LEU A 128 -2.26 -1.27 4.93
CA LEU A 128 -2.36 -2.23 3.85
C LEU A 128 -3.82 -2.70 3.79
N THR A 129 -4.53 -2.32 2.74
CA THR A 129 -5.95 -2.64 2.59
C THR A 129 -6.15 -4.11 2.28
N VAL A 130 -7.01 -4.76 3.07
CA VAL A 130 -7.34 -6.19 2.89
C VAL A 130 -8.77 -6.39 2.36
N ALA A 131 -9.65 -5.40 2.51
CA ALA A 131 -11.01 -5.47 1.97
C ALA A 131 -11.59 -4.09 1.73
N ARG A 132 -12.51 -3.98 0.78
CA ARG A 132 -13.22 -2.76 0.45
C ARG A 132 -14.72 -3.01 0.31
N SER A 133 -15.53 -1.98 0.56
CA SER A 133 -16.97 -2.00 0.34
C SER A 133 -17.43 -0.68 -0.27
N ARG A 134 -18.51 -0.74 -1.05
CA ARG A 134 -19.19 0.48 -1.54
C ARG A 134 -19.99 1.15 -0.42
N ASP A 135 -20.60 0.33 0.43
CA ASP A 135 -21.47 0.79 1.50
C ASP A 135 -20.78 0.65 2.86
N ALA A 136 -21.30 1.34 3.86
CA ALA A 136 -20.84 1.18 5.23
C ALA A 136 -21.11 -0.26 5.70
N VAL A 137 -20.10 -0.87 6.32
CA VAL A 137 -20.15 -2.24 6.84
C VAL A 137 -19.70 -2.23 8.29
N ASP A 138 -20.34 -3.00 9.15
CA ASP A 138 -19.87 -3.21 10.51
C ASP A 138 -18.64 -4.14 10.50
N VAL A 139 -17.46 -3.54 10.65
CA VAL A 139 -16.19 -4.27 10.63
C VAL A 139 -15.63 -4.54 12.03
N ARG A 140 -16.38 -4.24 13.10
CA ARG A 140 -15.91 -4.43 14.49
C ARG A 140 -15.43 -5.85 14.79
N PRO A 141 -16.08 -6.93 14.32
CA PRO A 141 -15.55 -8.29 14.52
C PRO A 141 -14.17 -8.50 13.88
N TYR A 142 -13.95 -7.93 12.70
CA TYR A 142 -12.66 -8.01 12.01
C TYR A 142 -11.60 -7.21 12.71
N LEU A 143 -11.93 -6.01 13.20
CA LEU A 143 -10.99 -5.18 13.97
C LEU A 143 -10.58 -5.87 15.26
N ALA A 144 -11.50 -6.50 15.96
CA ALA A 144 -11.19 -7.26 17.17
C ALA A 144 -10.22 -8.41 16.88
N ALA A 145 -10.44 -9.15 15.78
CA ALA A 145 -9.55 -10.24 15.38
C ALA A 145 -8.17 -9.74 14.96
N LEU A 146 -8.09 -8.59 14.26
CA LEU A 146 -6.83 -8.00 13.81
C LEU A 146 -6.03 -7.34 14.94
N ASP A 147 -6.65 -7.01 16.06
CA ASP A 147 -6.01 -6.26 17.13
C ASP A 147 -4.73 -6.92 17.65
N ASP A 148 -4.72 -8.25 17.72
CA ASP A 148 -3.57 -9.04 18.18
C ASP A 148 -2.67 -9.49 17.01
N PHE A 149 -3.02 -9.18 15.77
CA PHE A 149 -2.22 -9.62 14.63
C PHE A 149 -0.88 -8.88 14.58
N ARG A 150 0.19 -9.65 14.45
CA ARG A 150 1.57 -9.15 14.28
C ARG A 150 2.29 -10.09 13.32
N SER A 151 2.95 -9.53 12.30
CA SER A 151 3.92 -10.28 11.51
C SER A 151 5.30 -10.21 12.13
N ARG A 152 6.24 -11.01 11.61
CA ARG A 152 7.65 -10.76 11.88
C ARG A 152 8.06 -9.38 11.36
N THR A 153 9.11 -8.81 11.93
CA THR A 153 9.75 -7.61 11.40
C THR A 153 10.61 -7.99 10.18
N TRP A 154 10.53 -7.16 9.13
CA TRP A 154 11.45 -7.24 7.99
C TRP A 154 12.10 -5.87 7.76
N ILE A 155 13.19 -5.87 7.01
CA ILE A 155 13.84 -4.60 6.62
C ILE A 155 13.29 -4.20 5.25
N VAL A 156 12.73 -2.99 5.19
CA VAL A 156 12.31 -2.38 3.92
C VAL A 156 13.58 -1.90 3.23
N GLU A 157 13.87 -2.44 2.06
CA GLU A 157 15.12 -2.20 1.32
C GLU A 157 14.90 -1.48 0.00
N GLU A 158 13.65 -1.34 -0.44
CA GLU A 158 13.31 -0.68 -1.70
C GLU A 158 11.93 -0.05 -1.68
N LEU A 159 11.73 0.95 -2.53
CA LEU A 159 10.40 1.35 -2.96
C LEU A 159 10.15 0.85 -4.39
N VAL A 160 8.88 0.66 -4.72
CA VAL A 160 8.47 0.16 -6.03
C VAL A 160 7.48 1.14 -6.64
N LEU A 161 7.72 1.52 -7.89
CA LEU A 161 6.74 2.24 -8.70
C LEU A 161 5.86 1.22 -9.39
N VAL A 162 4.56 1.27 -9.13
CA VAL A 162 3.60 0.26 -9.58
C VAL A 162 2.60 0.88 -10.54
N ARG A 163 2.36 0.19 -11.64
CA ARG A 163 1.27 0.49 -12.57
C ARG A 163 0.04 -0.34 -12.21
N SER A 164 -1.09 0.33 -12.10
CA SER A 164 -2.39 -0.29 -11.91
C SER A 164 -3.10 -0.42 -13.25
N HIS A 165 -3.43 -1.64 -13.65
CA HIS A 165 -4.27 -1.93 -14.81
C HIS A 165 -5.69 -2.13 -14.32
N LEU A 166 -6.56 -1.16 -14.54
CA LEU A 166 -7.95 -1.25 -14.11
C LEU A 166 -8.69 -2.34 -14.88
N PRO A 167 -9.68 -3.01 -14.26
CA PRO A 167 -10.50 -4.01 -14.94
C PRO A 167 -11.23 -3.41 -16.14
N ARG A 168 -11.29 -4.14 -17.25
CA ARG A 168 -11.97 -3.72 -18.48
C ARG A 168 -13.17 -4.60 -18.82
N SER A 169 -13.31 -5.77 -18.19
CA SER A 169 -14.33 -6.76 -18.55
C SER A 169 -15.73 -6.35 -18.12
N GLY A 170 -15.88 -5.41 -17.18
CA GLY A 170 -17.16 -5.07 -16.58
C GLY A 170 -17.72 -6.15 -15.65
N VAL A 171 -16.96 -7.21 -15.39
CA VAL A 171 -17.36 -8.26 -14.44
C VAL A 171 -17.32 -7.71 -13.02
N PRO A 172 -18.43 -7.80 -12.26
CA PRO A 172 -18.44 -7.33 -10.87
C PRO A 172 -17.40 -8.05 -10.01
N GLY A 173 -16.63 -7.28 -9.23
CA GLY A 173 -15.60 -7.81 -8.34
C GLY A 173 -14.25 -8.09 -8.98
N GLU A 174 -14.09 -7.88 -10.28
CA GLU A 174 -12.78 -7.98 -10.93
C GLU A 174 -11.84 -6.93 -10.32
N GLN A 175 -10.63 -7.37 -9.93
CA GLN A 175 -9.66 -6.52 -9.27
C GLN A 175 -8.62 -5.97 -10.25
N PRO A 176 -8.01 -4.80 -9.95
CA PRO A 176 -6.91 -4.29 -10.75
C PRO A 176 -5.74 -5.28 -10.78
N ARG A 177 -5.04 -5.33 -11.89
CA ARG A 177 -3.77 -6.03 -12.00
C ARG A 177 -2.64 -5.03 -11.77
N TYR A 178 -1.66 -5.41 -10.96
CA TYR A 178 -0.52 -4.55 -10.63
C TYR A 178 0.76 -5.04 -11.28
N GLU A 179 1.56 -4.09 -11.78
CA GLU A 179 2.82 -4.35 -12.45
C GLU A 179 3.90 -3.42 -11.90
N ALA A 180 5.00 -3.99 -11.42
CA ALA A 180 6.15 -3.20 -11.01
C ALA A 180 6.85 -2.64 -12.25
N VAL A 181 6.89 -1.31 -12.38
CA VAL A 181 7.54 -0.65 -13.52
C VAL A 181 8.93 -0.14 -13.19
N ALA A 182 9.25 0.07 -11.92
CA ALA A 182 10.58 0.41 -11.46
C ALA A 182 10.77 0.02 -10.00
N ARG A 183 12.00 -0.37 -9.63
CA ARG A 183 12.39 -0.64 -8.25
C ARG A 183 13.57 0.24 -7.91
N ARG A 184 13.58 0.84 -6.72
CA ARG A 184 14.64 1.75 -6.28
C ARG A 184 15.10 1.37 -4.88
N ALA A 185 16.35 0.97 -4.77
CA ALA A 185 16.96 0.60 -3.49
C ALA A 185 17.06 1.79 -2.55
N LEU A 186 16.76 1.56 -1.27
CA LEU A 186 16.94 2.56 -0.23
C LEU A 186 18.41 2.66 0.16
N GLY A 187 18.85 3.88 0.49
CA GLY A 187 20.21 4.12 0.96
C GLY A 187 21.31 3.81 -0.08
N ALA A 188 20.97 3.67 -1.36
CA ALA A 188 21.88 3.29 -2.42
C ALA A 188 22.71 4.47 -2.96
N ALA A 189 22.80 5.55 -2.22
CA ALA A 189 23.67 6.68 -2.57
C ALA A 189 25.12 6.28 -2.27
N GLY A 190 25.74 5.64 -3.22
CA GLY A 190 27.17 5.32 -3.17
C GLY A 190 27.96 6.30 -3.98
#